data_7ad99571fe48f0b314bca7b2d097fe18
#
_entry.id   7ad99571fe48f0b314bca7b2d097fe18
#
_cell.length_a   1.000
_cell.length_b   1.000
_cell.length_c   1.000
_cell.angle_alpha   90.00
_cell.angle_beta   90.00
_cell.angle_gamma   90.00
#
_symmetry.space_group_name_H-M   'P 1'
#
loop_
_entity.id
_entity.type
_entity.pdbx_description
1 polymer ?
#
loop_
_entity_poly.entity_id
_entity_poly.type
_entity_poly.pdbx_seq_one_letter_code
_entity_poly.pdbx_strand_id
1 'polypeptide(L)'
;LFINNEALNVLNLKRENVIRKSAEELSLKNDLLRRLIRELVTPGNKEEPLKIYADNKESYFKASYIPINNTGVGQGEPHRLGDVILLKNITEFKELDSAKTTFISTISHELKTPISAIMMSLQLLEDKRVGVLNEEQGQLSKSIKENSQRLLEITGELLNMTQVEAGKLQMMPKITKPIEL
;
A
#
# COMPACT_ATOMS: atom_id res chain seq x y z
N LEU A 1 23.06 24.21 -6.71
CA LEU A 1 22.30 23.16 -6.08
C LEU A 1 22.90 22.81 -4.70
N PHE A 2 22.06 22.72 -3.65
CA PHE A 2 22.46 22.23 -2.33
C PHE A 2 21.96 20.81 -2.14
N ILE A 3 22.86 19.89 -1.76
CA ILE A 3 22.52 18.47 -1.51
C ILE A 3 23.23 18.05 -0.23
N ASN A 4 22.49 17.41 0.70
CA ASN A 4 23.10 16.83 1.90
C ASN A 4 23.76 15.46 1.59
N ASN A 5 24.53 14.94 2.54
CA ASN A 5 25.30 13.71 2.33
C ASN A 5 24.38 12.49 2.06
N GLU A 6 23.25 12.38 2.75
CA GLU A 6 22.31 11.30 2.55
C GLU A 6 21.69 11.33 1.14
N ALA A 7 21.33 12.51 0.65
CA ALA A 7 20.82 12.65 -0.71
C ALA A 7 21.90 12.38 -1.77
N LEU A 8 23.17 12.68 -1.49
CA LEU A 8 24.30 12.29 -2.36
C LEU A 8 24.39 10.76 -2.47
N ASN A 9 24.28 10.05 -1.35
CA ASN A 9 24.29 8.59 -1.32
C ASN A 9 23.12 8.00 -2.11
N VAL A 10 21.90 8.47 -1.86
CA VAL A 10 20.68 8.02 -2.55
C VAL A 10 20.76 8.28 -4.06
N LEU A 11 21.32 9.42 -4.47
CA LEU A 11 21.50 9.79 -5.87
C LEU A 11 22.75 9.17 -6.50
N ASN A 12 23.56 8.48 -5.72
CA ASN A 12 24.87 7.94 -6.13
C ASN A 12 25.77 9.03 -6.78
N LEU A 13 25.82 10.20 -6.16
CA LEU A 13 26.60 11.34 -6.62
C LEU A 13 27.74 11.63 -5.66
N LYS A 14 28.94 11.93 -6.21
CA LYS A 14 30.05 12.43 -5.43
C LYS A 14 29.95 13.96 -5.25
N ARG A 15 30.25 14.44 -4.06
CA ARG A 15 30.17 15.87 -3.71
C ARG A 15 30.97 16.77 -4.68
N GLU A 16 32.13 16.30 -5.12
CA GLU A 16 32.97 16.99 -6.10
C GLU A 16 32.28 17.26 -7.44
N ASN A 17 31.38 16.35 -7.84
CA ASN A 17 30.62 16.43 -9.10
C ASN A 17 29.43 17.38 -9.04
N VAL A 18 29.04 17.81 -7.84
CA VAL A 18 27.84 18.63 -7.61
C VAL A 18 28.18 20.11 -7.42
N ILE A 19 29.39 20.40 -6.91
CA ILE A 19 29.84 21.78 -6.63
C ILE A 19 29.79 22.62 -7.91
N ARG A 20 29.10 23.79 -7.82
CA ARG A 20 28.94 24.77 -8.90
C ARG A 20 28.16 24.28 -10.12
N LYS A 21 27.46 23.17 -10.05
CA LYS A 21 26.57 22.71 -11.12
C LYS A 21 25.11 23.02 -10.82
N SER A 22 24.34 23.28 -11.88
CA SER A 22 22.90 23.46 -11.78
C SER A 22 22.18 22.10 -11.59
N ALA A 23 20.96 22.11 -11.12
CA ALA A 23 20.14 20.92 -11.04
C ALA A 23 19.89 20.29 -12.42
N GLU A 24 19.75 21.12 -13.44
CA GLU A 24 19.55 20.72 -14.84
C GLU A 24 20.76 19.98 -15.40
N GLU A 25 21.97 20.51 -15.21
CA GLU A 25 23.19 19.85 -15.67
C GLU A 25 23.40 18.47 -15.03
N LEU A 26 23.08 18.34 -13.75
CA LEU A 26 23.19 17.07 -13.03
C LEU A 26 22.09 16.08 -13.46
N SER A 27 20.91 16.58 -13.78
CA SER A 27 19.80 15.75 -14.25
C SER A 27 20.09 15.07 -15.59
N LEU A 28 20.95 15.64 -16.42
CA LEU A 28 21.38 15.02 -17.69
C LEU A 28 22.16 13.72 -17.48
N LYS A 29 22.82 13.57 -16.31
CA LYS A 29 23.70 12.43 -15.98
C LYS A 29 23.12 11.51 -14.91
N ASN A 30 21.98 11.86 -14.32
CA ASN A 30 21.36 11.11 -13.25
C ASN A 30 19.86 11.00 -13.47
N ASP A 31 19.40 9.80 -13.79
CA ASP A 31 17.99 9.54 -14.15
C ASP A 31 17.04 9.76 -12.98
N LEU A 32 17.47 9.43 -11.75
CA LEU A 32 16.66 9.67 -10.55
C LEU A 32 16.47 11.17 -10.32
N LEU A 33 17.54 11.95 -10.40
CA LEU A 33 17.46 13.40 -10.26
C LEU A 33 16.60 14.02 -11.37
N ARG A 34 16.74 13.53 -12.60
CA ARG A 34 15.89 13.95 -13.73
C ARG A 34 14.43 13.68 -13.46
N ARG A 35 14.08 12.52 -12.92
CA ARG A 35 12.71 12.17 -12.54
C ARG A 35 12.18 13.13 -11.47
N LEU A 36 12.94 13.36 -10.40
CA LEU A 36 12.57 14.28 -9.32
C LEU A 36 12.32 15.70 -9.81
N ILE A 37 13.19 16.22 -10.67
CA ILE A 37 13.03 17.57 -11.24
C ILE A 37 11.81 17.65 -12.16
N ARG A 38 11.56 16.62 -12.97
CA ARG A 38 10.39 16.58 -13.84
C ARG A 38 9.09 16.55 -13.04
N GLU A 39 9.04 15.81 -11.94
CA GLU A 39 7.87 15.76 -11.04
C GLU A 39 7.61 17.09 -10.32
N LEU A 40 8.67 17.91 -10.13
CA LEU A 40 8.56 19.26 -9.59
C LEU A 40 7.87 20.22 -10.58
N VAL A 41 8.14 20.08 -11.88
CA VAL A 41 7.61 20.94 -12.95
C VAL A 41 6.21 20.47 -13.37
N THR A 42 6.01 19.17 -13.47
CA THR A 42 4.73 18.57 -13.90
C THR A 42 4.20 17.69 -12.77
N PRO A 43 3.26 18.21 -11.95
CA PRO A 43 2.69 17.44 -10.88
C PRO A 43 1.94 16.21 -11.43
N GLY A 44 2.61 15.08 -11.49
CA GLY A 44 1.99 13.78 -11.74
C GLY A 44 1.36 13.21 -10.47
N ASN A 45 1.07 11.93 -10.48
CA ASN A 45 0.54 11.21 -9.32
C ASN A 45 1.62 11.14 -8.22
N LYS A 46 1.65 12.15 -7.34
CA LYS A 46 2.69 12.37 -6.30
C LYS A 46 2.68 11.32 -5.18
N GLU A 47 1.80 10.33 -5.25
CA GLU A 47 1.58 9.37 -4.16
C GLU A 47 2.38 8.08 -4.29
N GLU A 48 2.90 7.76 -5.48
CA GLU A 48 3.67 6.54 -5.66
C GLU A 48 5.09 6.67 -5.08
N PRO A 49 5.48 5.74 -4.18
CA PRO A 49 6.84 5.71 -3.65
C PRO A 49 7.87 5.48 -4.76
N LEU A 50 8.99 6.18 -4.66
CA LEU A 50 10.14 5.96 -5.52
C LEU A 50 10.86 4.70 -5.05
N LYS A 51 11.00 3.73 -5.93
CA LYS A 51 11.79 2.52 -5.71
C LYS A 51 13.22 2.81 -6.15
N ILE A 52 14.15 2.81 -5.23
CA ILE A 52 15.56 3.14 -5.46
C ILE A 52 16.41 1.97 -4.99
N TYR A 53 17.36 1.56 -5.83
CA TYR A 53 18.35 0.56 -5.46
C TYR A 53 19.60 1.27 -4.95
N ALA A 54 19.79 1.30 -3.63
CA ALA A 54 20.93 1.93 -2.97
C ALA A 54 21.54 0.93 -1.98
N ASP A 55 22.86 0.96 -1.83
CA ASP A 55 23.62 0.09 -0.90
C ASP A 55 23.31 -1.41 -1.07
N ASN A 56 23.17 -1.87 -2.31
CA ASN A 56 22.80 -3.24 -2.67
C ASN A 56 21.43 -3.69 -2.11
N LYS A 57 20.60 -2.76 -1.69
CA LYS A 57 19.26 -3.01 -1.15
C LYS A 57 18.22 -2.18 -1.88
N GLU A 58 17.07 -2.78 -2.12
CA GLU A 58 15.91 -2.09 -2.62
C GLU A 58 15.29 -1.26 -1.50
N SER A 59 15.11 0.03 -1.74
CA SER A 59 14.57 0.97 -0.75
C SER A 59 13.48 1.83 -1.35
N TYR A 60 12.49 2.16 -0.54
CA TYR A 60 11.34 2.96 -0.93
C TYR A 60 11.45 4.35 -0.34
N PHE A 61 11.30 5.37 -1.19
CA PHE A 61 11.34 6.77 -0.76
C PHE A 61 10.06 7.49 -1.17
N LYS A 62 9.57 8.35 -0.29
CA LYS A 62 8.51 9.31 -0.61
C LYS A 62 9.16 10.66 -0.86
N ALA A 63 8.93 11.23 -2.05
CA ALA A 63 9.35 12.57 -2.38
C ALA A 63 8.29 13.58 -1.95
N SER A 64 8.73 14.71 -1.36
CA SER A 64 7.91 15.86 -1.06
C SER A 64 8.56 17.11 -1.62
N TYR A 65 7.78 17.99 -2.21
CA TYR A 65 8.23 19.19 -2.91
C TYR A 65 7.74 20.42 -2.15
N ILE A 66 8.66 21.25 -1.68
CA ILE A 66 8.38 22.42 -0.84
C ILE A 66 8.91 23.64 -1.57
N PRO A 67 8.05 24.55 -2.07
CA PRO A 67 8.50 25.80 -2.66
C PRO A 67 9.03 26.73 -1.58
N ILE A 68 10.16 27.38 -1.86
CA ILE A 68 10.73 28.45 -1.02
C ILE A 68 10.33 29.77 -1.64
N ASN A 69 9.52 30.53 -0.93
CA ASN A 69 9.11 31.88 -1.33
C ASN A 69 9.78 32.91 -0.42
N ASN A 70 10.20 34.03 -0.98
CA ASN A 70 10.61 35.17 -0.19
C ASN A 70 9.36 35.91 0.32
N THR A 71 9.14 35.86 1.63
CA THR A 71 8.10 36.64 2.30
C THR A 71 8.70 37.97 2.82
N GLY A 72 9.44 38.70 1.98
CA GLY A 72 10.10 39.93 2.38
C GLY A 72 9.14 40.91 3.05
N VAL A 73 9.59 41.45 4.20
CA VAL A 73 8.97 42.56 4.90
C VAL A 73 9.17 43.83 4.05
N GLY A 74 8.34 43.99 3.02
CA GLY A 74 8.37 45.13 2.09
C GLY A 74 7.37 44.89 0.96
N GLN A 75 6.86 45.96 0.36
CA GLN A 75 5.79 45.97 -0.68
C GLN A 75 6.18 45.31 -2.01
N GLY A 76 6.80 44.12 -1.99
CA GLY A 76 7.11 43.33 -3.17
C GLY A 76 6.25 42.07 -3.24
N GLU A 77 5.85 41.69 -4.47
CA GLU A 77 5.18 40.40 -4.70
C GLU A 77 6.06 39.25 -4.22
N PRO A 78 5.48 38.16 -3.68
CA PRO A 78 6.24 37.00 -3.24
C PRO A 78 6.97 36.36 -4.43
N HIS A 79 8.28 36.44 -4.45
CA HIS A 79 9.10 35.81 -5.48
C HIS A 79 9.52 34.41 -5.04
N ARG A 80 9.37 33.41 -5.93
CA ARG A 80 9.85 32.06 -5.73
C ARG A 80 11.39 32.04 -5.79
N LEU A 81 12.02 31.68 -4.68
CA LEU A 81 13.49 31.58 -4.56
C LEU A 81 14.03 30.25 -5.05
N GLY A 82 13.20 29.19 -4.94
CA GLY A 82 13.61 27.85 -5.32
C GLY A 82 12.66 26.79 -4.76
N ASP A 83 13.11 25.56 -4.84
CA ASP A 83 12.36 24.40 -4.36
C ASP A 83 13.25 23.48 -3.55
N VAL A 84 12.68 22.89 -2.51
CA VAL A 84 13.27 21.81 -1.72
C VAL A 84 12.59 20.51 -2.09
N ILE A 85 13.40 19.52 -2.43
CA ILE A 85 12.97 18.14 -2.59
C ILE A 85 13.39 17.37 -1.35
N LEU A 86 12.42 16.89 -0.57
CA LEU A 86 12.65 16.04 0.59
C LEU A 86 12.38 14.59 0.22
N LEU A 87 13.39 13.73 0.37
CA LEU A 87 13.27 12.28 0.20
C LEU A 87 13.20 11.62 1.59
N LYS A 88 12.04 11.06 1.93
CA LYS A 88 11.84 10.31 3.16
C LYS A 88 11.94 8.82 2.85
N ASN A 89 12.87 8.12 3.51
CA ASN A 89 12.93 6.66 3.44
C ASN A 89 11.71 6.07 4.17
N ILE A 90 10.93 5.28 3.45
CA ILE A 90 9.71 4.60 3.94
C ILE A 90 9.79 3.08 3.78
N THR A 91 11.00 2.54 3.60
CA THR A 91 11.22 1.11 3.34
C THR A 91 10.66 0.25 4.45
N GLU A 92 11.02 0.55 5.71
CA GLU A 92 10.53 -0.18 6.88
C GLU A 92 8.99 -0.17 6.96
N PHE A 93 8.38 0.98 6.71
CA PHE A 93 6.93 1.10 6.69
C PHE A 93 6.30 0.23 5.58
N LYS A 94 6.91 0.22 4.38
CA LYS A 94 6.41 -0.59 3.25
C LYS A 94 6.63 -2.09 3.47
N GLU A 95 7.74 -2.48 4.06
CA GLU A 95 8.02 -3.87 4.43
C GLU A 95 7.01 -4.37 5.47
N LEU A 96 6.73 -3.58 6.51
CA LEU A 96 5.75 -3.91 7.54
C LEU A 96 4.33 -4.01 6.98
N ASP A 97 3.92 -3.06 6.15
CA ASP A 97 2.60 -3.02 5.50
C ASP A 97 2.41 -4.25 4.59
N SER A 98 3.44 -4.60 3.82
CA SER A 98 3.43 -5.80 2.97
C SER A 98 3.38 -7.08 3.79
N ALA A 99 4.16 -7.17 4.88
CA ALA A 99 4.16 -8.31 5.78
C ALA A 99 2.79 -8.49 6.46
N LYS A 100 2.16 -7.39 6.93
CA LYS A 100 0.80 -7.38 7.49
C LYS A 100 -0.21 -7.94 6.48
N THR A 101 -0.19 -7.44 5.24
CA THR A 101 -1.11 -7.88 4.18
C THR A 101 -0.93 -9.36 3.85
N THR A 102 0.32 -9.81 3.73
CA THR A 102 0.64 -11.22 3.46
C THR A 102 0.19 -12.12 4.60
N PHE A 103 0.45 -11.73 5.85
CA PHE A 103 0.06 -12.47 7.05
C PHE A 103 -1.46 -12.68 7.12
N ILE A 104 -2.24 -11.60 6.92
CA ILE A 104 -3.71 -11.68 6.95
C ILE A 104 -4.24 -12.55 5.82
N SER A 105 -3.67 -12.42 4.61
CA SER A 105 -4.06 -13.26 3.48
C SER A 105 -3.80 -14.73 3.75
N THR A 106 -2.62 -15.06 4.27
CA THR A 106 -2.24 -16.44 4.61
C THR A 106 -3.17 -17.02 5.67
N ILE A 107 -3.39 -16.30 6.78
CA ILE A 107 -4.30 -16.76 7.84
C ILE A 107 -5.71 -16.98 7.31
N SER A 108 -6.22 -16.06 6.48
CA SER A 108 -7.57 -16.21 5.92
C SER A 108 -7.69 -17.49 5.08
N HIS A 109 -6.69 -17.83 4.29
CA HIS A 109 -6.65 -19.08 3.53
C HIS A 109 -6.54 -20.31 4.43
N GLU A 110 -5.65 -20.27 5.43
CA GLU A 110 -5.43 -21.38 6.36
C GLU A 110 -6.64 -21.65 7.29
N LEU A 111 -7.45 -20.63 7.58
CA LEU A 111 -8.69 -20.78 8.33
C LEU A 111 -9.84 -21.29 7.45
N LYS A 112 -9.91 -20.88 6.19
CA LYS A 112 -10.99 -21.29 5.29
C LYS A 112 -11.05 -22.80 5.09
N THR A 113 -9.90 -23.45 4.98
CA THR A 113 -9.81 -24.90 4.74
C THR A 113 -10.42 -25.74 5.88
N PRO A 114 -10.01 -25.59 7.17
CA PRO A 114 -10.61 -26.36 8.25
C PRO A 114 -12.08 -26.02 8.50
N ILE A 115 -12.48 -24.74 8.33
CA ILE A 115 -13.89 -24.38 8.48
C ILE A 115 -14.74 -25.05 7.39
N SER A 116 -14.24 -25.08 6.14
CA SER A 116 -14.94 -25.79 5.05
C SER A 116 -15.05 -27.30 5.33
N ALA A 117 -14.04 -27.92 5.93
CA ALA A 117 -14.09 -29.31 6.35
C ALA A 117 -15.12 -29.55 7.45
N ILE A 118 -15.24 -28.64 8.43
CA ILE A 118 -16.28 -28.68 9.47
C ILE A 118 -17.68 -28.61 8.82
N MET A 119 -17.89 -27.66 7.89
CA MET A 119 -19.16 -27.52 7.18
C MET A 119 -19.52 -28.77 6.39
N MET A 120 -18.55 -29.38 5.71
CA MET A 120 -18.75 -30.64 4.98
C MET A 120 -19.10 -31.79 5.93
N SER A 121 -18.44 -31.89 7.07
CA SER A 121 -18.75 -32.91 8.10
C SER A 121 -20.14 -32.75 8.65
N LEU A 122 -20.61 -31.52 8.90
CA LEU A 122 -21.96 -31.23 9.31
C LEU A 122 -23.01 -31.64 8.26
N GLN A 123 -22.74 -31.35 6.97
CA GLN A 123 -23.61 -31.78 5.87
C GLN A 123 -23.74 -33.29 5.83
N LEU A 124 -22.67 -34.03 6.06
CA LEU A 124 -22.70 -35.49 6.12
C LEU A 124 -23.49 -35.98 7.35
N LEU A 125 -23.29 -35.34 8.50
CA LEU A 125 -23.98 -35.67 9.75
C LEU A 125 -25.51 -35.43 9.63
N GLU A 126 -25.91 -34.38 8.89
CA GLU A 126 -27.32 -34.04 8.63
C GLU A 126 -27.98 -34.94 7.54
N ASP A 127 -27.18 -35.74 6.82
CA ASP A 127 -27.71 -36.65 5.79
C ASP A 127 -28.46 -37.83 6.45
N LYS A 128 -29.73 -38.00 6.11
CA LYS A 128 -30.61 -39.08 6.62
C LYS A 128 -30.04 -40.48 6.40
N ARG A 129 -29.15 -40.66 5.43
CA ARG A 129 -28.48 -41.93 5.14
C ARG A 129 -27.48 -42.32 6.22
N VAL A 130 -26.93 -41.37 6.96
CA VAL A 130 -26.02 -41.59 8.08
C VAL A 130 -26.76 -41.88 9.37
N GLY A 131 -27.97 -41.31 9.52
CA GLY A 131 -28.84 -41.50 10.69
C GLY A 131 -29.75 -40.29 10.89
N VAL A 132 -30.69 -40.43 11.81
CA VAL A 132 -31.58 -39.31 12.17
C VAL A 132 -31.05 -38.67 13.45
N LEU A 133 -30.75 -37.41 13.42
CA LEU A 133 -30.36 -36.65 14.61
C LEU A 133 -31.54 -36.49 15.55
N ASN A 134 -31.34 -36.64 16.85
CA ASN A 134 -32.33 -36.22 17.82
C ASN A 134 -32.42 -34.69 17.90
N GLU A 135 -33.40 -34.15 18.61
CA GLU A 135 -33.65 -32.72 18.67
C GLU A 135 -32.45 -31.91 19.18
N GLU A 136 -31.79 -32.37 20.25
CA GLU A 136 -30.62 -31.73 20.82
C GLU A 136 -29.41 -31.76 19.84
N GLN A 137 -29.17 -32.89 19.18
CA GLN A 137 -28.12 -33.03 18.16
C GLN A 137 -28.39 -32.10 16.97
N GLY A 138 -29.66 -31.98 16.56
CA GLY A 138 -30.04 -31.05 15.50
C GLY A 138 -29.77 -29.58 15.85
N GLN A 139 -30.10 -29.19 17.10
CA GLN A 139 -29.80 -27.84 17.59
C GLN A 139 -28.29 -27.55 17.66
N LEU A 140 -27.48 -28.51 18.13
CA LEU A 140 -26.04 -28.39 18.17
C LEU A 140 -25.43 -28.29 16.76
N SER A 141 -25.87 -29.15 15.83
CA SER A 141 -25.42 -29.10 14.43
C SER A 141 -25.72 -27.75 13.82
N LYS A 142 -26.92 -27.23 14.00
CA LYS A 142 -27.29 -25.90 13.53
C LYS A 142 -26.42 -24.80 14.12
N SER A 143 -26.17 -24.82 15.41
CA SER A 143 -25.32 -23.84 16.09
C SER A 143 -23.85 -23.85 15.56
N ILE A 144 -23.29 -25.06 15.34
CA ILE A 144 -21.95 -25.20 14.78
C ILE A 144 -21.91 -24.64 13.34
N LYS A 145 -22.93 -24.93 12.54
CA LYS A 145 -23.05 -24.45 11.17
C LYS A 145 -23.09 -22.93 11.09
N GLU A 146 -23.96 -22.30 11.91
CA GLU A 146 -24.09 -20.84 11.96
C GLU A 146 -22.79 -20.17 12.40
N ASN A 147 -22.11 -20.70 13.41
CA ASN A 147 -20.82 -20.16 13.86
C ASN A 147 -19.70 -20.36 12.83
N SER A 148 -19.67 -21.50 12.14
CA SER A 148 -18.72 -21.76 11.07
C SER A 148 -18.94 -20.80 9.88
N GLN A 149 -20.18 -20.56 9.50
CA GLN A 149 -20.53 -19.61 8.46
C GLN A 149 -20.10 -18.19 8.84
N ARG A 150 -20.35 -17.78 10.09
CA ARG A 150 -19.93 -16.48 10.60
C ARG A 150 -18.39 -16.30 10.57
N LEU A 151 -17.64 -17.35 10.90
CA LEU A 151 -16.17 -17.32 10.82
C LEU A 151 -15.70 -17.14 9.37
N LEU A 152 -16.33 -17.80 8.40
CA LEU A 152 -16.01 -17.59 6.96
C LEU A 152 -16.29 -16.16 6.51
N GLU A 153 -17.38 -15.57 6.96
CA GLU A 153 -17.72 -14.17 6.66
C GLU A 153 -16.68 -13.21 7.23
N ILE A 154 -16.35 -13.35 8.52
CA ILE A 154 -15.33 -12.50 9.18
C ILE A 154 -13.96 -12.62 8.49
N THR A 155 -13.55 -13.84 8.14
CA THR A 155 -12.26 -14.03 7.44
C THR A 155 -12.27 -13.40 6.03
N GLY A 156 -13.42 -13.46 5.34
CA GLY A 156 -13.63 -12.81 4.05
C GLY A 156 -13.58 -11.27 4.15
N GLU A 157 -14.26 -10.71 5.12
CA GLU A 157 -14.25 -9.26 5.38
C GLU A 157 -12.85 -8.75 5.72
N LEU A 158 -12.12 -9.48 6.56
CA LEU A 158 -10.75 -9.12 6.92
C LEU A 158 -9.80 -9.12 5.70
N LEU A 159 -9.95 -10.10 4.82
CA LEU A 159 -9.18 -10.17 3.58
C LEU A 159 -9.55 -8.99 2.64
N ASN A 160 -10.84 -8.72 2.47
CA ASN A 160 -11.30 -7.60 1.65
C ASN A 160 -10.78 -6.27 2.17
N MET A 161 -10.84 -6.03 3.49
CA MET A 161 -10.32 -4.81 4.12
C MET A 161 -8.83 -4.62 3.84
N THR A 162 -8.02 -5.67 3.94
CA THR A 162 -6.59 -5.58 3.65
C THR A 162 -6.29 -5.33 2.16
N GLN A 163 -7.11 -5.84 1.24
CA GLN A 163 -6.99 -5.55 -0.18
C GLN A 163 -7.33 -4.09 -0.50
N VAL A 164 -8.33 -3.52 0.18
CA VAL A 164 -8.67 -2.08 0.09
C VAL A 164 -7.53 -1.22 0.59
N GLU A 165 -6.99 -1.50 1.80
CA GLU A 165 -5.85 -0.77 2.38
C GLU A 165 -4.61 -0.83 1.48
N ALA A 166 -4.36 -1.97 0.84
CA ALA A 166 -3.23 -2.15 -0.08
C ALA A 166 -3.46 -1.51 -1.47
N GLY A 167 -4.61 -0.89 -1.72
CA GLY A 167 -4.96 -0.31 -3.03
C GLY A 167 -5.10 -1.34 -4.15
N LYS A 168 -5.26 -2.62 -3.82
CA LYS A 168 -5.35 -3.73 -4.79
C LYS A 168 -6.78 -4.03 -5.24
N LEU A 169 -7.76 -3.30 -4.72
CA LEU A 169 -9.16 -3.50 -5.06
C LEU A 169 -9.42 -2.97 -6.48
N GLN A 170 -9.70 -3.87 -7.40
CA GLN A 170 -10.17 -3.50 -8.73
C GLN A 170 -11.68 -3.24 -8.66
N MET A 171 -12.06 -1.96 -8.68
CA MET A 171 -13.46 -1.60 -8.80
C MET A 171 -13.93 -1.87 -10.24
N MET A 172 -14.94 -2.71 -10.40
CA MET A 172 -15.67 -2.89 -11.66
C MET A 172 -17.03 -2.20 -11.54
N PRO A 173 -17.13 -0.89 -11.84
CA PRO A 173 -18.40 -0.18 -11.76
C PRO A 173 -19.38 -0.75 -12.79
N LYS A 174 -20.56 -1.17 -12.32
CA LYS A 174 -21.66 -1.65 -13.16
C LYS A 174 -22.81 -0.65 -13.06
N ILE A 175 -23.32 -0.22 -14.21
CA ILE A 175 -24.51 0.63 -14.24
C ILE A 175 -25.71 -0.26 -13.86
N THR A 176 -26.32 0.03 -12.72
CA THR A 176 -27.49 -0.70 -12.20
C THR A 176 -28.63 0.29 -11.95
N LYS A 177 -29.85 -0.10 -12.23
CA LYS A 177 -31.01 0.73 -11.89
C LYS A 177 -31.20 0.73 -10.37
N PRO A 178 -31.56 1.86 -9.73
CA PRO A 178 -31.70 1.97 -8.26
C PRO A 178 -32.72 0.99 -7.64
N ILE A 179 -33.65 0.47 -8.46
CA ILE A 179 -34.72 -0.48 -8.04
C ILE A 179 -34.20 -1.92 -7.96
N GLU A 180 -33.00 -2.21 -8.48
CA GLU A 180 -32.40 -3.56 -8.48
C GLU A 180 -31.32 -3.75 -7.42
N LEU A 181 -31.16 -2.78 -6.52
CA LEU A 181 -30.31 -2.80 -5.33
C LEU A 181 -31.12 -3.17 -4.09
#